data_c252b12537584ca80df25344d3b78524
#
_entry.id   c252b12537584ca80df25344d3b78524
#
_cell.length_a   1.000
_cell.length_b   1.000
_cell.length_c   1.000
_cell.angle_alpha   90.00
_cell.angle_beta   90.00
_cell.angle_gamma   90.00
#
_symmetry.space_group_name_H-M   'P 1'
#
loop_
_entity.id
_entity.type
_entity.pdbx_description
1 polymer ?
#
loop_
_entity_poly.entity_id
_entity_poly.type
_entity_poly.pdbx_seq_one_letter_code
_entity_poly.pdbx_strand_id
1 'polypeptide(L)'
;MTRELRILFFQRILQHQDTEDSDTYVINVQDVASYCSKQKKGKAIGLDGLAMEALIYGGHRLHIHLSLLFNCFIKTGYLPRLFMQSVIIPLVKCKSGDLTNVNNYRAIAISTAISKLFESIIADQYTSISDADKYQFGFKPGHSTGLCTSVLKRTVNYYTNRGSHVFLCFVDFSKAFDKINYWKLVNMLLDDGISVKMVQLLAFWYSHQVMCIKWNGVTSGCFTIANGTRQGGVLSPYLFNRYIRDMICDTQYCQISFRV
;
A
#
# COMPACT_ATOMS: atom_id res chain seq x y z
N MET A 1 -13.04 -1.49 19.27
CA MET A 1 -11.75 -1.68 18.55
C MET A 1 -11.46 -0.57 17.54
N THR A 2 -12.16 -0.39 16.42
CA THR A 2 -11.82 0.67 15.43
C THR A 2 -11.93 2.09 15.99
N ARG A 3 -12.95 2.38 16.81
CA ARG A 3 -13.13 3.68 17.46
C ARG A 3 -12.01 3.98 18.47
N GLU A 4 -11.60 3.02 19.24
CA GLU A 4 -10.49 3.13 20.22
C GLU A 4 -9.16 3.41 19.53
N LEU A 5 -8.85 2.69 18.45
CA LEU A 5 -7.64 2.91 17.65
C LEU A 5 -7.59 4.31 17.02
N ARG A 6 -8.76 4.84 16.62
CA ARG A 6 -8.87 6.21 16.13
C ARG A 6 -8.61 7.23 17.25
N ILE A 7 -9.17 7.00 18.43
CA ILE A 7 -8.95 7.87 19.60
C ILE A 7 -7.46 7.84 19.99
N LEU A 8 -6.88 6.65 20.08
CA LEU A 8 -5.44 6.47 20.37
C LEU A 8 -4.57 7.25 19.37
N PHE A 9 -4.88 7.16 18.08
CA PHE A 9 -4.16 7.90 17.05
C PHE A 9 -4.17 9.40 17.32
N PHE A 10 -5.35 9.99 17.54
CA PHE A 10 -5.45 11.43 17.80
C PHE A 10 -4.76 11.85 19.10
N GLN A 11 -4.83 11.05 20.15
CA GLN A 11 -4.10 11.30 21.39
C GLN A 11 -2.58 11.35 21.15
N ARG A 12 -2.04 10.40 20.39
CA ARG A 12 -0.62 10.36 20.04
C ARG A 12 -0.20 11.56 19.21
N ILE A 13 -1.02 11.98 18.23
CA ILE A 13 -0.74 13.17 17.43
C ILE A 13 -0.68 14.42 18.30
N LEU A 14 -1.59 14.61 19.25
CA LEU A 14 -1.60 15.75 20.16
C LEU A 14 -0.32 15.79 21.02
N GLN A 15 0.17 14.65 21.49
CA GLN A 15 1.40 14.55 22.28
C GLN A 15 2.67 14.92 21.48
N HIS A 16 2.65 14.81 20.16
CA HIS A 16 3.79 15.12 19.29
C HIS A 16 3.73 16.52 18.68
N GLN A 17 2.68 17.29 18.91
CA GLN A 17 2.56 18.67 18.37
C GLN A 17 3.58 19.64 18.96
N ASP A 18 4.09 19.37 20.17
CA ASP A 18 5.06 20.23 20.87
C ASP A 18 6.53 19.94 20.50
N THR A 19 6.80 18.88 19.76
CA THR A 19 8.13 18.62 19.21
C THR A 19 8.21 19.22 17.80
N GLU A 20 9.06 20.23 17.61
CA GLU A 20 9.41 20.71 16.28
C GLU A 20 9.87 19.51 15.43
N ASP A 21 9.03 19.15 14.44
CA ASP A 21 9.30 18.05 13.52
C ASP A 21 10.42 18.51 12.56
N SER A 22 11.67 18.47 13.04
CA SER A 22 12.86 18.90 12.30
C SER A 22 13.08 18.09 11.02
N ASP A 23 12.42 16.92 10.90
CA ASP A 23 12.52 16.00 9.78
C ASP A 23 11.28 16.02 8.86
N THR A 24 10.80 17.22 8.51
CA THR A 24 9.77 17.30 7.48
C THR A 24 10.38 16.90 6.14
N TYR A 25 9.99 15.73 5.62
CA TYR A 25 10.39 15.30 4.28
C TYR A 25 9.97 16.31 3.22
N VAL A 26 10.94 16.79 2.44
CA VAL A 26 10.72 17.75 1.35
C VAL A 26 10.90 17.05 0.01
N ILE A 27 9.87 17.08 -0.83
CA ILE A 27 9.91 16.55 -2.18
C ILE A 27 10.56 17.58 -3.11
N ASN A 28 11.72 17.26 -3.65
CA ASN A 28 12.44 18.14 -4.58
C ASN A 28 11.92 17.99 -6.02
N VAL A 29 12.18 19.00 -6.84
CA VAL A 29 11.80 18.98 -8.27
C VAL A 29 12.48 17.84 -9.03
N GLN A 30 13.72 17.52 -8.66
CA GLN A 30 14.49 16.41 -9.23
C GLN A 30 13.87 15.05 -8.89
N ASP A 31 13.33 14.89 -7.67
CA ASP A 31 12.62 13.69 -7.27
C ASP A 31 11.39 13.51 -8.16
N VAL A 32 10.55 14.54 -8.30
CA VAL A 32 9.38 14.50 -9.18
C VAL A 32 9.76 14.12 -10.61
N ALA A 33 10.79 14.74 -11.17
CA ALA A 33 11.28 14.44 -12.52
C ALA A 33 11.73 12.97 -12.66
N SER A 34 12.50 12.49 -11.69
CA SER A 34 12.97 11.09 -11.63
C SER A 34 11.81 10.11 -11.58
N TYR A 35 10.80 10.37 -10.70
CA TYR A 35 9.63 9.49 -10.59
C TYR A 35 8.72 9.55 -11.81
N CYS A 36 8.56 10.71 -12.45
CA CYS A 36 7.84 10.83 -13.73
C CYS A 36 8.50 9.96 -14.82
N SER A 37 9.82 10.01 -14.94
CA SER A 37 10.57 9.24 -15.96
C SER A 37 10.48 7.71 -15.75
N LYS A 38 10.37 7.25 -14.50
CA LYS A 38 10.23 5.83 -14.14
C LYS A 38 8.81 5.27 -14.37
N GLN A 39 7.82 6.13 -14.61
CA GLN A 39 6.44 5.67 -14.79
C GLN A 39 6.25 4.89 -16.08
N LYS A 40 5.39 3.86 -16.02
CA LYS A 40 5.06 3.04 -17.19
C LYS A 40 3.98 3.71 -18.03
N LYS A 41 4.21 3.77 -19.34
CA LYS A 41 3.23 4.25 -20.35
C LYS A 41 2.11 3.25 -20.58
N GLY A 42 1.01 3.68 -21.21
CA GLY A 42 -0.12 2.82 -21.58
C GLY A 42 -0.92 2.31 -20.38
N LYS A 43 -0.90 3.01 -19.26
CA LYS A 43 -1.67 2.63 -18.06
C LYS A 43 -3.09 3.19 -18.12
N ALA A 44 -4.01 2.46 -17.48
CA ALA A 44 -5.40 2.87 -17.38
C ALA A 44 -5.53 4.28 -16.76
N ILE A 45 -6.34 5.11 -17.40
CA ILE A 45 -6.61 6.49 -17.02
C ILE A 45 -7.61 6.52 -15.87
N GLY A 46 -7.37 7.40 -14.88
CA GLY A 46 -8.25 7.61 -13.75
C GLY A 46 -9.50 8.45 -14.10
N LEU A 47 -10.26 8.84 -13.07
CA LEU A 47 -11.48 9.66 -13.22
C LEU A 47 -11.19 11.09 -13.71
N ASP A 48 -9.97 11.55 -13.54
CA ASP A 48 -9.49 12.87 -13.99
C ASP A 48 -9.26 12.96 -15.51
N GLY A 49 -9.33 11.83 -16.22
CA GLY A 49 -9.04 11.78 -17.66
C GLY A 49 -7.56 12.01 -18.01
N LEU A 50 -6.66 12.12 -17.01
CA LEU A 50 -5.26 12.41 -17.23
C LEU A 50 -4.46 11.12 -17.43
N ALA A 51 -3.82 11.00 -18.59
CA ALA A 51 -2.89 9.90 -18.86
C ALA A 51 -1.54 10.14 -18.15
N MET A 52 -0.88 9.06 -17.74
CA MET A 52 0.44 9.12 -17.10
C MET A 52 1.49 9.80 -18.00
N GLU A 53 1.35 9.66 -19.31
CA GLU A 53 2.17 10.29 -20.32
C GLU A 53 2.18 11.83 -20.23
N ALA A 54 1.09 12.44 -19.80
CA ALA A 54 1.03 13.88 -19.56
C ALA A 54 2.00 14.32 -18.45
N LEU A 55 2.22 13.48 -17.43
CA LEU A 55 3.21 13.74 -16.38
C LEU A 55 4.63 13.45 -16.86
N ILE A 56 4.83 12.39 -17.65
CA ILE A 56 6.14 12.00 -18.19
C ILE A 56 6.69 13.09 -19.13
N TYR A 57 5.84 13.66 -19.97
CA TYR A 57 6.22 14.65 -20.99
C TYR A 57 5.91 16.11 -20.61
N GLY A 58 5.36 16.35 -19.45
CA GLY A 58 4.93 17.68 -19.01
C GLY A 58 6.05 18.70 -18.76
N GLY A 59 7.31 18.22 -18.72
CA GLY A 59 8.50 19.04 -18.64
C GLY A 59 8.74 19.69 -17.28
N HIS A 60 9.84 20.46 -17.21
CA HIS A 60 10.35 20.97 -15.94
C HIS A 60 9.38 21.88 -15.18
N ARG A 61 8.62 22.72 -15.88
CA ARG A 61 7.62 23.59 -15.24
C ARG A 61 6.55 22.81 -14.49
N LEU A 62 6.07 21.71 -15.08
CA LEU A 62 5.10 20.83 -14.39
C LEU A 62 5.72 20.18 -13.15
N HIS A 63 6.98 19.76 -13.22
CA HIS A 63 7.68 19.16 -12.07
C HIS A 63 7.81 20.14 -10.89
N ILE A 64 8.06 21.44 -11.17
CA ILE A 64 8.08 22.48 -10.13
C ILE A 64 6.71 22.58 -9.45
N HIS A 65 5.62 22.69 -10.23
CA HIS A 65 4.28 22.82 -9.66
C HIS A 65 3.87 21.56 -8.86
N LEU A 66 4.22 20.35 -9.34
CA LEU A 66 3.94 19.13 -8.61
C LEU A 66 4.76 19.02 -7.32
N SER A 67 6.03 19.45 -7.32
CA SER A 67 6.85 19.50 -6.10
C SER A 67 6.21 20.42 -5.06
N LEU A 68 5.83 21.65 -5.46
CA LEU A 68 5.14 22.59 -4.57
C LEU A 68 3.82 22.05 -4.05
N LEU A 69 3.01 21.44 -4.92
CA LEU A 69 1.73 20.82 -4.56
C LEU A 69 1.89 19.70 -3.54
N PHE A 70 2.83 18.80 -3.76
CA PHE A 70 3.07 17.67 -2.87
C PHE A 70 3.60 18.11 -1.50
N ASN A 71 4.50 19.09 -1.48
CA ASN A 71 4.96 19.70 -0.22
C ASN A 71 3.82 20.42 0.52
N CYS A 72 2.91 21.09 -0.22
CA CYS A 72 1.71 21.67 0.38
C CYS A 72 0.83 20.61 1.04
N PHE A 73 0.63 19.45 0.39
CA PHE A 73 -0.13 18.32 0.97
C PHE A 73 0.49 17.82 2.27
N ILE A 74 1.82 17.62 2.28
CA ILE A 74 2.54 17.16 3.48
C ILE A 74 2.43 18.21 4.60
N LYS A 75 2.62 19.49 4.26
CA LYS A 75 2.59 20.59 5.24
C LYS A 75 1.20 20.79 5.85
N THR A 76 0.14 20.69 5.04
CA THR A 76 -1.24 20.96 5.47
C THR A 76 -1.98 19.73 5.99
N GLY A 77 -1.47 18.52 5.72
CA GLY A 77 -2.17 17.27 6.02
C GLY A 77 -3.49 17.09 5.25
N TYR A 78 -3.68 17.83 4.14
CA TYR A 78 -4.93 17.87 3.38
C TYR A 78 -4.71 17.42 1.94
N LEU A 79 -5.68 16.70 1.38
CA LEU A 79 -5.73 16.28 -0.02
C LEU A 79 -7.06 16.69 -0.65
N PRO A 80 -7.05 17.19 -1.89
CA PRO A 80 -8.28 17.48 -2.62
C PRO A 80 -9.11 16.21 -2.88
N ARG A 81 -10.44 16.35 -2.94
CA ARG A 81 -11.35 15.21 -3.13
C ARG A 81 -11.02 14.36 -4.35
N LEU A 82 -10.74 14.96 -5.50
CA LEU A 82 -10.37 14.23 -6.73
C LEU A 82 -9.10 13.39 -6.58
N PHE A 83 -8.18 13.82 -5.71
CA PHE A 83 -6.95 13.10 -5.42
C PHE A 83 -7.21 11.78 -4.68
N MET A 84 -8.25 11.76 -3.86
CA MET A 84 -8.66 10.61 -3.04
C MET A 84 -9.69 9.72 -3.74
N GLN A 85 -10.13 10.09 -4.96
CA GLN A 85 -11.08 9.30 -5.74
C GLN A 85 -10.38 8.22 -6.58
N SER A 86 -11.04 7.07 -6.68
CA SER A 86 -10.58 5.97 -7.53
C SER A 86 -11.78 5.30 -8.21
N VAL A 87 -11.55 4.77 -9.40
CA VAL A 87 -12.54 3.95 -10.09
C VAL A 87 -12.17 2.48 -9.93
N ILE A 88 -13.13 1.67 -9.51
CA ILE A 88 -12.98 0.22 -9.41
C ILE A 88 -13.37 -0.39 -10.75
N ILE A 89 -12.46 -1.19 -11.32
CA ILE A 89 -12.72 -2.06 -12.46
C ILE A 89 -12.77 -3.49 -11.94
N PRO A 90 -13.95 -4.15 -11.96
CA PRO A 90 -14.04 -5.56 -11.60
C PRO A 90 -13.36 -6.43 -12.66
N LEU A 91 -12.33 -7.18 -12.27
CA LEU A 91 -11.64 -8.13 -13.14
C LEU A 91 -11.97 -9.56 -12.74
N VAL A 92 -12.38 -10.38 -13.71
CA VAL A 92 -12.69 -11.80 -13.49
C VAL A 92 -11.44 -12.55 -13.03
N LYS A 93 -11.55 -13.31 -11.93
CA LYS A 93 -10.47 -14.17 -11.40
C LYS A 93 -10.33 -15.46 -12.22
N CYS A 94 -11.45 -16.11 -12.47
CA CYS A 94 -11.53 -17.36 -13.20
C CYS A 94 -12.57 -17.26 -14.32
N LYS A 95 -12.13 -17.30 -15.58
CA LYS A 95 -13.00 -17.15 -16.75
C LYS A 95 -13.99 -18.33 -16.93
N SER A 96 -13.60 -19.52 -16.45
CA SER A 96 -14.45 -20.72 -16.45
C SER A 96 -15.34 -20.84 -15.21
N GLY A 97 -15.19 -19.93 -14.23
CA GLY A 97 -16.02 -19.88 -13.04
C GLY A 97 -17.35 -19.19 -13.25
N ASP A 98 -18.19 -19.20 -12.24
CA ASP A 98 -19.47 -18.51 -12.25
C ASP A 98 -19.28 -16.98 -12.34
N LEU A 99 -19.67 -16.40 -13.46
CA LEU A 99 -19.59 -14.96 -13.73
C LEU A 99 -20.69 -14.14 -13.03
N THR A 100 -21.71 -14.80 -12.47
CA THR A 100 -22.75 -14.13 -11.67
C THR A 100 -22.32 -13.95 -10.21
N ASN A 101 -21.28 -14.69 -9.77
CA ASN A 101 -20.77 -14.64 -8.42
C ASN A 101 -19.77 -13.48 -8.26
N VAL A 102 -20.11 -12.50 -7.42
CA VAL A 102 -19.26 -11.34 -7.10
C VAL A 102 -17.89 -11.74 -6.57
N ASN A 103 -17.77 -12.88 -5.85
CA ASN A 103 -16.49 -13.35 -5.34
C ASN A 103 -15.52 -13.82 -6.44
N ASN A 104 -16.01 -14.05 -7.67
CA ASN A 104 -15.17 -14.35 -8.82
C ASN A 104 -14.52 -13.09 -9.44
N TYR A 105 -14.64 -11.93 -8.82
CA TYR A 105 -14.06 -10.68 -9.29
C TYR A 105 -13.01 -10.14 -8.33
N ARG A 106 -12.00 -9.44 -8.89
CA ARG A 106 -11.05 -8.60 -8.18
C ARG A 106 -11.42 -7.15 -8.39
N ALA A 107 -11.58 -6.40 -7.33
CA ALA A 107 -11.88 -4.98 -7.36
C ALA A 107 -10.59 -4.16 -7.56
N ILE A 108 -10.14 -4.00 -8.81
CA ILE A 108 -8.92 -3.25 -9.10
C ILE A 108 -9.23 -1.75 -9.11
N ALA A 109 -8.63 -1.02 -8.18
CA ALA A 109 -8.79 0.42 -8.08
C ALA A 109 -7.80 1.16 -8.98
N ILE A 110 -8.29 2.07 -9.80
CA ILE A 110 -7.50 2.96 -10.65
C ILE A 110 -7.61 4.37 -10.08
N SER A 111 -6.51 4.88 -9.54
CA SER A 111 -6.38 6.25 -9.05
C SER A 111 -5.99 7.20 -10.18
N THR A 112 -6.06 8.50 -9.91
CA THR A 112 -5.56 9.55 -10.82
C THR A 112 -4.05 9.43 -11.05
N ALA A 113 -3.56 9.96 -12.18
CA ALA A 113 -2.13 9.91 -12.52
C ALA A 113 -1.26 10.63 -11.47
N ILE A 114 -1.71 11.81 -11.02
CA ILE A 114 -1.00 12.60 -10.01
C ILE A 114 -0.97 11.87 -8.66
N SER A 115 -2.07 11.22 -8.26
CA SER A 115 -2.13 10.41 -7.03
C SER A 115 -1.15 9.24 -7.08
N LYS A 116 -1.07 8.51 -8.21
CA LYS A 116 -0.09 7.42 -8.39
C LYS A 116 1.35 7.90 -8.32
N LEU A 117 1.64 9.06 -8.91
CA LEU A 117 2.97 9.65 -8.84
C LEU A 117 3.36 9.98 -7.39
N PHE A 118 2.46 10.63 -6.65
CA PHE A 118 2.67 10.95 -5.24
C PHE A 118 2.85 9.68 -4.38
N GLU A 119 2.01 8.66 -4.60
CA GLU A 119 2.18 7.35 -3.95
C GLU A 119 3.56 6.74 -4.23
N SER A 120 4.06 6.86 -5.48
CA SER A 120 5.38 6.32 -5.84
C SER A 120 6.51 7.02 -5.09
N ILE A 121 6.42 8.33 -4.92
CA ILE A 121 7.41 9.13 -4.17
C ILE A 121 7.38 8.73 -2.69
N ILE A 122 6.19 8.64 -2.09
CA ILE A 122 6.04 8.24 -0.69
C ILE A 122 6.51 6.80 -0.49
N ALA A 123 6.16 5.86 -1.39
CA ALA A 123 6.51 4.45 -1.26
C ALA A 123 8.02 4.22 -1.15
N ASP A 124 8.83 4.99 -1.87
CA ASP A 124 10.28 4.88 -1.82
C ASP A 124 10.86 5.26 -0.44
N GLN A 125 10.28 6.26 0.22
CA GLN A 125 10.63 6.63 1.58
C GLN A 125 10.32 5.52 2.59
N TYR A 126 9.22 4.78 2.37
CA TYR A 126 8.87 3.66 3.24
C TYR A 126 9.71 2.41 3.02
N THR A 127 10.20 2.19 1.79
CA THR A 127 11.06 1.04 1.49
C THR A 127 12.35 1.07 2.28
N SER A 128 12.93 2.24 2.50
CA SER A 128 14.14 2.41 3.30
C SER A 128 13.93 2.06 4.79
N ILE A 129 12.72 2.26 5.31
CA ILE A 129 12.38 2.00 6.72
C ILE A 129 11.93 0.54 6.93
N SER A 130 11.29 -0.07 5.93
CA SER A 130 10.70 -1.41 6.05
C SER A 130 11.62 -2.57 5.62
N ASP A 131 12.89 -2.32 5.34
CA ASP A 131 13.83 -3.32 4.81
C ASP A 131 14.19 -4.45 5.81
N ALA A 132 13.55 -4.44 6.96
CA ALA A 132 13.92 -5.25 8.11
C ALA A 132 13.48 -6.72 8.05
N ASP A 133 12.49 -7.13 7.22
CA ASP A 133 12.01 -8.49 7.27
C ASP A 133 12.60 -9.39 6.18
N LYS A 134 13.66 -10.12 6.53
CA LYS A 134 14.32 -11.11 5.67
C LYS A 134 13.43 -12.30 5.28
N TYR A 135 12.32 -12.52 5.99
CA TYR A 135 11.38 -13.62 5.71
C TYR A 135 10.22 -13.20 4.81
N GLN A 136 10.08 -11.90 4.53
CA GLN A 136 9.08 -11.39 3.60
C GLN A 136 9.57 -11.46 2.16
N PHE A 137 8.90 -12.27 1.33
CA PHE A 137 9.21 -12.42 -0.10
C PHE A 137 8.24 -11.64 -1.00
N GLY A 138 7.01 -11.43 -0.57
CA GLY A 138 6.00 -10.70 -1.34
C GLY A 138 6.25 -9.20 -1.37
N PHE A 139 6.05 -8.58 -2.53
CA PHE A 139 6.18 -7.14 -2.74
C PHE A 139 7.52 -6.53 -2.33
N LYS A 140 8.59 -7.31 -2.36
CA LYS A 140 9.94 -6.89 -2.02
C LYS A 140 10.82 -6.92 -3.28
N PRO A 141 11.59 -5.86 -3.58
CA PRO A 141 12.52 -5.85 -4.72
C PRO A 141 13.51 -7.01 -4.63
N GLY A 142 13.83 -7.65 -5.77
CA GLY A 142 14.74 -8.79 -5.83
C GLY A 142 14.19 -10.10 -5.26
N HIS A 143 12.97 -10.11 -4.73
CA HIS A 143 12.30 -11.31 -4.21
C HIS A 143 11.16 -11.75 -5.13
N SER A 144 10.93 -13.06 -5.20
CA SER A 144 9.87 -13.62 -6.05
C SER A 144 9.23 -14.84 -5.38
N THR A 145 8.04 -15.20 -5.84
CA THR A 145 7.37 -16.46 -5.44
C THR A 145 8.25 -17.68 -5.76
N GLY A 146 8.99 -17.66 -6.88
CA GLY A 146 9.93 -18.70 -7.25
C GLY A 146 11.08 -18.87 -6.24
N LEU A 147 11.61 -17.74 -5.72
CA LEU A 147 12.63 -17.79 -4.67
C LEU A 147 12.06 -18.36 -3.37
N CYS A 148 10.88 -17.90 -2.95
CA CYS A 148 10.19 -18.41 -1.76
C CYS A 148 9.96 -19.93 -1.84
N THR A 149 9.40 -20.41 -2.95
CA THR A 149 9.14 -21.86 -3.14
C THR A 149 10.43 -22.65 -3.24
N SER A 150 11.51 -22.08 -3.81
CA SER A 150 12.83 -22.74 -3.84
C SER A 150 13.42 -22.90 -2.44
N VAL A 151 13.32 -21.87 -1.59
CA VAL A 151 13.76 -21.95 -0.18
C VAL A 151 12.96 -23.03 0.55
N LEU A 152 11.63 -23.01 0.44
CA LEU A 152 10.76 -24.02 1.05
C LEU A 152 11.16 -25.44 0.61
N LYS A 153 11.28 -25.68 -0.70
CA LYS A 153 11.65 -26.99 -1.26
C LYS A 153 13.01 -27.47 -0.73
N ARG A 154 14.01 -26.59 -0.69
CA ARG A 154 15.34 -26.91 -0.16
C ARG A 154 15.28 -27.29 1.31
N THR A 155 14.52 -26.52 2.11
CA THR A 155 14.35 -26.79 3.55
C THR A 155 13.68 -28.15 3.78
N VAL A 156 12.58 -28.43 3.08
CA VAL A 156 11.88 -29.71 3.17
C VAL A 156 12.83 -30.86 2.81
N ASN A 157 13.51 -30.77 1.66
CA ASN A 157 14.44 -31.81 1.21
C ASN A 157 15.60 -32.00 2.20
N TYR A 158 16.10 -30.93 2.81
CA TYR A 158 17.19 -31.01 3.78
C TYR A 158 16.80 -31.87 4.98
N TYR A 159 15.61 -31.70 5.54
CA TYR A 159 15.16 -32.44 6.70
C TYR A 159 14.68 -33.86 6.34
N THR A 160 13.91 -34.01 5.27
CA THR A 160 13.40 -35.35 4.86
C THR A 160 14.51 -36.30 4.46
N ASN A 161 15.56 -35.83 3.78
CA ASN A 161 16.73 -36.64 3.43
C ASN A 161 17.55 -37.09 4.67
N ARG A 162 17.28 -36.49 5.84
CA ARG A 162 17.89 -36.88 7.12
C ARG A 162 16.95 -37.65 8.03
N GLY A 163 15.84 -38.15 7.47
CA GLY A 163 14.87 -38.96 8.21
C GLY A 163 13.93 -38.17 9.12
N SER A 164 13.94 -36.82 9.06
CA SER A 164 13.03 -36.00 9.83
C SER A 164 11.70 -35.80 9.12
N HIS A 165 10.60 -35.74 9.87
CA HIS A 165 9.30 -35.35 9.36
C HIS A 165 9.21 -33.79 9.31
N VAL A 166 8.57 -33.28 8.26
CA VAL A 166 8.31 -31.82 8.10
C VAL A 166 6.81 -31.62 8.03
N PHE A 167 6.27 -30.78 8.92
CA PHE A 167 4.88 -30.37 8.92
C PHE A 167 4.78 -28.96 8.36
N LEU A 168 3.88 -28.73 7.41
CA LEU A 168 3.67 -27.43 6.77
C LEU A 168 2.26 -26.94 7.07
N CYS A 169 2.15 -25.67 7.48
CA CYS A 169 0.89 -24.96 7.63
C CYS A 169 0.86 -23.78 6.67
N PHE A 170 -0.13 -23.75 5.78
CA PHE A 170 -0.34 -22.65 4.84
C PHE A 170 -1.49 -21.78 5.33
N VAL A 171 -1.23 -20.48 5.51
CA VAL A 171 -2.24 -19.50 5.92
C VAL A 171 -2.56 -18.61 4.73
N ASP A 172 -3.84 -18.53 4.35
CA ASP A 172 -4.32 -17.67 3.27
C ASP A 172 -5.23 -16.55 3.79
N PHE A 173 -5.07 -15.36 3.25
CA PHE A 173 -5.85 -14.18 3.62
C PHE A 173 -6.96 -13.90 2.61
N SER A 174 -8.19 -14.16 2.97
CA SER A 174 -9.35 -13.77 2.17
C SER A 174 -9.48 -12.25 2.12
N LYS A 175 -9.45 -11.65 0.91
CA LYS A 175 -9.61 -10.19 0.70
C LYS A 175 -8.60 -9.37 1.53
N ALA A 176 -7.32 -9.75 1.46
CA ALA A 176 -6.23 -9.22 2.30
C ALA A 176 -6.21 -7.70 2.36
N PHE A 177 -6.21 -7.01 1.21
CA PHE A 177 -6.18 -5.55 1.13
C PHE A 177 -7.45 -4.88 1.67
N ASP A 178 -8.61 -5.49 1.48
CA ASP A 178 -9.90 -4.92 1.87
C ASP A 178 -10.12 -4.95 3.39
N LYS A 179 -9.43 -5.87 4.10
CA LYS A 179 -9.59 -6.08 5.54
C LYS A 179 -8.60 -5.33 6.42
N ILE A 180 -7.69 -4.58 5.84
CA ILE A 180 -6.75 -3.77 6.62
C ILE A 180 -7.51 -2.70 7.41
N ASN A 181 -7.35 -2.70 8.73
CA ASN A 181 -7.82 -1.60 9.56
C ASN A 181 -6.78 -0.47 9.47
N TYR A 182 -7.12 0.60 8.72
CA TYR A 182 -6.18 1.69 8.54
C TYR A 182 -5.89 2.48 9.82
N TRP A 183 -6.79 2.51 10.81
CA TRP A 183 -6.50 3.13 12.12
C TRP A 183 -5.44 2.33 12.91
N LYS A 184 -5.45 1.00 12.81
CA LYS A 184 -4.37 0.16 13.33
C LYS A 184 -3.08 0.45 12.57
N LEU A 185 -3.14 0.46 11.25
CA LEU A 185 -1.98 0.69 10.38
C LEU A 185 -1.29 2.02 10.67
N VAL A 186 -2.02 3.14 10.76
CA VAL A 186 -1.40 4.46 11.03
C VAL A 186 -0.76 4.53 12.41
N ASN A 187 -1.31 3.84 13.43
CA ASN A 187 -0.64 3.71 14.72
C ASN A 187 0.68 2.92 14.60
N MET A 188 0.70 1.83 13.83
CA MET A 188 1.91 1.05 13.56
C MET A 188 2.97 1.87 12.81
N LEU A 189 2.57 2.77 11.90
CA LEU A 189 3.48 3.66 11.19
C LEU A 189 4.12 4.70 12.15
N LEU A 190 3.37 5.18 13.15
CA LEU A 190 3.93 6.02 14.22
C LEU A 190 4.94 5.24 15.06
N ASP A 191 4.67 3.96 15.38
CA ASP A 191 5.60 3.10 16.11
C ASP A 191 6.91 2.87 15.35
N ASP A 192 6.85 2.86 14.01
CA ASP A 192 8.01 2.76 13.13
C ASP A 192 8.82 4.07 13.02
N GLY A 193 8.40 5.15 13.69
CA GLY A 193 9.07 6.45 13.67
C GLY A 193 8.85 7.26 12.39
N ILE A 194 7.78 6.95 11.64
CA ILE A 194 7.41 7.74 10.47
C ILE A 194 6.90 9.11 10.92
N SER A 195 7.32 10.17 10.22
CA SER A 195 6.98 11.55 10.56
C SER A 195 5.49 11.72 10.79
N VAL A 196 5.14 12.39 11.87
CA VAL A 196 3.76 12.62 12.30
C VAL A 196 2.93 13.27 11.21
N LYS A 197 3.49 14.26 10.49
CA LYS A 197 2.81 14.95 9.38
C LYS A 197 2.47 14.00 8.23
N MET A 198 3.39 13.09 7.89
CA MET A 198 3.15 12.08 6.87
C MET A 198 2.06 11.10 7.29
N VAL A 199 2.10 10.64 8.54
CA VAL A 199 1.08 9.71 9.06
C VAL A 199 -0.29 10.39 9.18
N GLN A 200 -0.35 11.66 9.54
CA GLN A 200 -1.59 12.47 9.51
C GLN A 200 -2.15 12.55 8.08
N LEU A 201 -1.30 12.84 7.10
CA LEU A 201 -1.70 12.89 5.69
C LEU A 201 -2.26 11.55 5.20
N LEU A 202 -1.61 10.43 5.55
CA LEU A 202 -2.08 9.09 5.22
C LEU A 202 -3.40 8.75 5.92
N ALA A 203 -3.54 9.10 7.21
CA ALA A 203 -4.78 8.91 7.96
C ALA A 203 -5.93 9.69 7.33
N PHE A 204 -5.69 10.95 6.94
CA PHE A 204 -6.64 11.76 6.20
C PHE A 204 -7.02 11.10 4.87
N TRP A 205 -6.02 10.68 4.08
CA TRP A 205 -6.24 10.04 2.78
C TRP A 205 -7.10 8.80 2.89
N TYR A 206 -6.72 7.86 3.76
CA TYR A 206 -7.41 6.57 3.90
C TYR A 206 -8.80 6.70 4.53
N SER A 207 -9.02 7.68 5.39
CA SER A 207 -10.35 7.93 6.00
C SER A 207 -11.34 8.67 5.08
N HIS A 208 -10.85 9.31 4.00
CA HIS A 208 -11.67 10.09 3.07
C HIS A 208 -11.67 9.51 1.64
N GLN A 209 -11.27 8.24 1.48
CA GLN A 209 -11.30 7.58 0.18
C GLN A 209 -12.71 7.43 -0.35
N VAL A 210 -12.88 7.83 -1.61
CA VAL A 210 -14.13 7.72 -2.33
C VAL A 210 -13.91 6.84 -3.56
N MET A 211 -14.80 5.88 -3.78
CA MET A 211 -14.75 5.00 -4.94
C MET A 211 -16.05 5.01 -5.72
N CYS A 212 -15.96 4.74 -7.01
CA CYS A 212 -17.08 4.38 -7.85
C CYS A 212 -16.71 3.14 -8.67
N ILE A 213 -17.69 2.37 -9.11
CA ILE A 213 -17.48 1.16 -9.92
C ILE A 213 -17.78 1.50 -11.37
N LYS A 214 -16.88 1.11 -12.28
CA LYS A 214 -17.11 1.22 -13.73
C LYS A 214 -17.28 -0.18 -14.32
N TRP A 215 -18.44 -0.40 -14.96
CA TRP A 215 -18.81 -1.66 -15.60
C TRP A 215 -19.48 -1.40 -16.93
N ASN A 216 -18.98 -1.99 -18.00
CA ASN A 216 -19.53 -1.85 -19.37
C ASN A 216 -19.83 -0.39 -19.77
N GLY A 217 -18.91 0.52 -19.49
CA GLY A 217 -19.06 1.94 -19.83
C GLY A 217 -19.92 2.75 -18.86
N VAL A 218 -20.65 2.10 -17.95
CA VAL A 218 -21.47 2.77 -16.92
C VAL A 218 -20.66 2.93 -15.63
N THR A 219 -20.81 4.09 -14.98
CA THR A 219 -20.17 4.38 -13.69
C THR A 219 -21.24 4.52 -12.61
N SER A 220 -21.06 3.84 -11.50
CA SER A 220 -21.96 3.91 -10.34
C SER A 220 -21.88 5.26 -9.62
N GLY A 221 -22.80 5.51 -8.70
CA GLY A 221 -22.64 6.53 -7.67
C GLY A 221 -21.38 6.30 -6.85
N CYS A 222 -20.84 7.38 -6.27
CA CYS A 222 -19.65 7.30 -5.40
C CYS A 222 -20.02 6.81 -4.00
N PHE A 223 -19.13 6.02 -3.38
CA PHE A 223 -19.26 5.56 -1.99
C PHE A 223 -17.93 5.66 -1.27
N THR A 224 -17.99 5.77 0.06
CA THR A 224 -16.81 5.81 0.93
C THR A 224 -16.41 4.42 1.39
N ILE A 225 -15.12 4.22 1.68
CA ILE A 225 -14.58 2.95 2.18
C ILE A 225 -14.24 3.11 3.65
N ALA A 226 -14.76 2.22 4.49
CA ALA A 226 -14.53 2.25 5.93
C ALA A 226 -13.23 1.54 6.36
N ASN A 227 -12.72 0.60 5.56
CA ASN A 227 -11.52 -0.19 5.83
C ASN A 227 -10.80 -0.53 4.53
N GLY A 228 -9.58 -1.02 4.67
CA GLY A 228 -8.79 -1.52 3.54
C GLY A 228 -7.86 -0.50 2.90
N THR A 229 -6.98 -1.02 2.07
CA THR A 229 -6.13 -0.26 1.16
C THR A 229 -6.53 -0.58 -0.28
N ARG A 230 -6.24 0.33 -1.20
CA ARG A 230 -6.66 0.19 -2.60
C ARG A 230 -5.95 -0.97 -3.30
N GLN A 231 -6.68 -1.97 -3.77
CA GLN A 231 -6.11 -3.01 -4.62
C GLN A 231 -5.74 -2.40 -5.99
N GLY A 232 -4.44 -2.17 -6.21
CA GLY A 232 -3.89 -1.45 -7.37
C GLY A 232 -3.27 -0.10 -7.04
N GLY A 233 -3.34 0.37 -5.78
CA GLY A 233 -2.55 1.49 -5.28
C GLY A 233 -1.06 1.14 -5.22
N VAL A 234 -0.19 2.10 -5.48
CA VAL A 234 1.27 1.90 -5.47
C VAL A 234 1.77 1.67 -4.04
N LEU A 235 1.22 2.39 -3.07
CA LEU A 235 1.59 2.29 -1.66
C LEU A 235 1.00 1.07 -0.96
N SER A 236 -0.12 0.52 -1.45
CA SER A 236 -0.88 -0.55 -0.80
C SER A 236 -0.07 -1.82 -0.50
N PRO A 237 0.82 -2.32 -1.37
CA PRO A 237 1.66 -3.47 -1.07
C PRO A 237 2.58 -3.26 0.13
N TYR A 238 3.19 -2.09 0.24
CA TYR A 238 4.09 -1.73 1.36
C TYR A 238 3.33 -1.66 2.68
N LEU A 239 2.18 -1.01 2.67
CA LEU A 239 1.31 -0.89 3.84
C LEU A 239 0.77 -2.26 4.28
N PHE A 240 0.45 -3.15 3.34
CA PHE A 240 0.06 -4.52 3.66
C PHE A 240 1.21 -5.29 4.30
N ASN A 241 2.41 -5.24 3.73
CA ASN A 241 3.59 -5.88 4.31
C ASN A 241 3.84 -5.41 5.75
N ARG A 242 3.73 -4.09 5.98
CA ARG A 242 3.84 -3.56 7.34
C ARG A 242 2.75 -4.10 8.26
N TYR A 243 1.51 -4.14 7.80
CA TYR A 243 0.36 -4.58 8.60
C TYR A 243 0.47 -6.03 9.07
N ILE A 244 1.06 -6.92 8.26
CA ILE A 244 1.23 -8.35 8.59
C ILE A 244 2.57 -8.67 9.26
N ARG A 245 3.52 -7.73 9.31
CA ARG A 245 4.89 -7.95 9.81
C ARG A 245 4.90 -8.53 11.22
N ASP A 246 4.12 -7.98 12.12
CA ASP A 246 4.09 -8.43 13.52
C ASP A 246 3.63 -9.88 13.62
N MET A 247 2.62 -10.28 12.83
CA MET A 247 2.17 -11.67 12.77
C MET A 247 3.27 -12.61 12.25
N ILE A 248 4.07 -12.17 11.25
CA ILE A 248 5.19 -12.97 10.74
C ILE A 248 6.28 -13.09 11.81
N CYS A 249 6.59 -12.01 12.52
CA CYS A 249 7.56 -12.02 13.61
C CYS A 249 7.12 -12.92 14.75
N ASP A 250 5.86 -12.87 15.16
CA ASP A 250 5.31 -13.73 16.24
C ASP A 250 5.36 -15.21 15.86
N THR A 251 5.15 -15.55 14.59
CA THR A 251 5.24 -16.95 14.13
C THR A 251 6.67 -17.49 14.13
N GLN A 252 7.70 -16.64 14.10
CA GLN A 252 9.11 -17.08 14.22
C GLN A 252 9.46 -17.59 15.63
N TYR A 253 8.73 -17.15 16.65
CA TYR A 253 8.87 -17.65 18.03
C TYR A 253 8.08 -18.94 18.29
N CYS A 254 7.22 -19.37 17.38
CA CYS A 254 6.72 -20.74 17.40
C CYS A 254 7.90 -21.66 17.12
N GLN A 255 8.63 -22.03 18.19
CA GLN A 255 9.69 -23.03 18.12
C GLN A 255 9.13 -24.26 17.43
N ILE A 256 9.68 -24.55 16.26
CA ILE A 256 9.59 -25.88 15.70
C ILE A 256 10.35 -26.77 16.68
N SER A 257 9.67 -27.27 17.71
CA SER A 257 10.26 -28.24 18.61
C SER A 257 10.33 -29.56 17.86
N PHE A 258 11.50 -29.86 17.36
CA PHE A 258 11.81 -31.19 16.86
C PHE A 258 11.93 -32.12 18.08
N ARG A 259 10.98 -33.02 18.29
CA ARG A 259 11.23 -34.25 19.07
C ARG A 259 11.88 -35.22 18.11
N VAL A 260 13.14 -35.53 18.38
CA VAL A 260 13.88 -36.66 17.82
C VAL A 260 13.31 -37.95 18.42
#